data_9a76d93e4bf11715232a6ba434a18c40
#
_entry.id   9a76d93e4bf11715232a6ba434a18c40
#
_cell.length_a   1.000
_cell.length_b   1.000
_cell.length_c   1.000
_cell.angle_alpha   90.00
_cell.angle_beta   90.00
_cell.angle_gamma   90.00
#
_symmetry.space_group_name_H-M   'P 1'
#
loop_
_entity.id
_entity.type
_entity.pdbx_description
1 polymer ?
#
loop_
_entity_poly.entity_id
_entity_poly.type
_entity_poly.pdbx_seq_one_letter_code
_entity_poly.pdbx_strand_id
1 'polypeptide(L)'
;MEHYEMTVHEDHKSERLDKYLIVIETDWSRTQVQQWIKEERVQVNEKAVKANYKVQPGDVVKVDVPDPEPLDVEAEPMDLNIYYEDEDVLVVNKPRGMVVHPAPGHLAGTLVNGLMAHCDDLSGINGVMRPGIVHRIDKDTSGLLMVAKNDMAHESLVNQLVNKTVTRKYTALVHGIIPHDHGTIDAPIGRDKKDRQSMTVTRENGKHAVTHFEVKERFEDFTVVECQLETGRTHQIRVHMKYIGFPLAGDPKYGPKKTIDFNGQALHAGVLGFDHPRTGEYVEFKVPLPEDMKNLLDNLRNNH
;
A
#
# COMPACT_ATOMS: atom_id res chain seq x y z
N MET A 1 -5.00 -24.74 -16.00
CA MET A 1 -5.63 -25.38 -14.81
C MET A 1 -4.65 -26.38 -14.25
N GLU A 2 -4.19 -26.20 -13.03
CA GLU A 2 -3.25 -27.11 -12.38
C GLU A 2 -3.99 -28.05 -11.42
N HIS A 3 -3.56 -29.31 -11.36
CA HIS A 3 -4.18 -30.34 -10.52
C HIS A 3 -3.20 -30.80 -9.45
N TYR A 4 -3.60 -30.70 -8.21
CA TYR A 4 -2.82 -31.14 -7.05
C TYR A 4 -3.53 -32.32 -6.39
N GLU A 5 -2.76 -33.35 -6.02
CA GLU A 5 -3.24 -34.46 -5.22
C GLU A 5 -2.25 -34.68 -4.07
N MET A 6 -2.75 -34.69 -2.85
CA MET A 6 -1.94 -34.87 -1.66
C MET A 6 -2.60 -35.77 -0.64
N THR A 7 -1.80 -36.61 0.04
CA THR A 7 -2.28 -37.46 1.13
C THR A 7 -1.96 -36.83 2.47
N VAL A 8 -2.94 -36.74 3.35
CA VAL A 8 -2.79 -36.15 4.68
C VAL A 8 -1.93 -37.06 5.58
N HIS A 9 -0.87 -36.49 6.17
CA HIS A 9 0.00 -37.17 7.15
C HIS A 9 -0.55 -37.06 8.59
N GLU A 10 -0.06 -37.92 9.50
CA GLU A 10 -0.45 -37.95 10.91
C GLU A 10 -0.27 -36.60 11.64
N ASP A 11 0.75 -35.82 11.25
CA ASP A 11 1.06 -34.51 11.86
C ASP A 11 -0.04 -33.47 11.68
N HIS A 12 -0.93 -33.66 10.68
CA HIS A 12 -2.02 -32.73 10.36
C HIS A 12 -3.39 -33.23 10.82
N LYS A 13 -3.43 -34.26 11.64
CA LYS A 13 -4.68 -34.86 12.16
C LYS A 13 -5.59 -33.83 12.80
N SER A 14 -6.84 -33.81 12.35
CA SER A 14 -7.91 -32.93 12.86
C SER A 14 -7.70 -31.44 12.59
N GLU A 15 -6.75 -31.05 11.72
CA GLU A 15 -6.69 -29.70 11.22
C GLU A 15 -7.87 -29.38 10.30
N ARG A 16 -8.23 -28.12 10.23
CA ARG A 16 -9.25 -27.68 9.26
C ARG A 16 -8.64 -27.70 7.85
N LEU A 17 -9.41 -28.18 6.87
CA LEU A 17 -8.97 -28.27 5.47
C LEU A 17 -8.43 -26.95 4.93
N ASP A 18 -9.10 -25.80 5.22
CA ASP A 18 -8.66 -24.48 4.78
C ASP A 18 -7.34 -24.02 5.41
N LYS A 19 -6.97 -24.56 6.58
CA LYS A 19 -5.68 -24.31 7.21
C LYS A 19 -4.61 -25.28 6.71
N TYR A 20 -4.95 -26.55 6.58
CA TYR A 20 -4.07 -27.58 6.07
C TYR A 20 -3.50 -27.20 4.71
N LEU A 21 -4.36 -26.81 3.77
CA LEU A 21 -3.95 -26.48 2.40
C LEU A 21 -2.96 -25.29 2.32
N ILE A 22 -3.13 -24.25 3.13
CA ILE A 22 -2.19 -23.11 3.15
C ILE A 22 -0.88 -23.39 3.88
N VAL A 23 -0.82 -24.47 4.65
CA VAL A 23 0.43 -24.92 5.30
C VAL A 23 1.25 -25.77 4.33
N ILE A 24 0.58 -26.62 3.55
CA ILE A 24 1.24 -27.51 2.57
C ILE A 24 1.67 -26.71 1.33
N GLU A 25 0.80 -25.84 0.82
CA GLU A 25 1.07 -25.00 -0.33
C GLU A 25 1.14 -23.54 0.12
N THR A 26 2.36 -23.07 0.37
CA THR A 26 2.62 -21.75 0.98
C THR A 26 2.27 -20.58 0.07
N ASP A 27 2.14 -20.81 -1.23
CA ASP A 27 1.79 -19.79 -2.23
C ASP A 27 0.28 -19.52 -2.29
N TRP A 28 -0.53 -20.38 -1.66
CA TRP A 28 -1.97 -20.21 -1.64
C TRP A 28 -2.43 -19.34 -0.47
N SER A 29 -3.28 -18.38 -0.75
CA SER A 29 -3.92 -17.62 0.32
C SER A 29 -5.15 -18.35 0.86
N ARG A 30 -5.46 -18.16 2.15
CA ARG A 30 -6.65 -18.77 2.76
C ARG A 30 -7.95 -18.36 2.06
N THR A 31 -8.02 -17.14 1.56
CA THR A 31 -9.20 -16.64 0.83
C THR A 31 -9.39 -17.39 -0.49
N GLN A 32 -8.30 -17.61 -1.23
CA GLN A 32 -8.35 -18.42 -2.47
C GLN A 32 -8.80 -19.86 -2.18
N VAL A 33 -8.19 -20.52 -1.19
CA VAL A 33 -8.55 -21.89 -0.80
C VAL A 33 -10.03 -21.97 -0.40
N GLN A 34 -10.55 -21.03 0.39
CA GLN A 34 -11.97 -21.02 0.78
C GLN A 34 -12.90 -20.78 -0.42
N GLN A 35 -12.47 -19.98 -1.39
CA GLN A 35 -13.23 -19.79 -2.63
C GLN A 35 -13.26 -21.09 -3.46
N TRP A 36 -12.12 -21.75 -3.66
CA TRP A 36 -12.04 -23.01 -4.37
C TRP A 36 -12.86 -24.12 -3.71
N ILE A 37 -12.88 -24.17 -2.38
CA ILE A 37 -13.75 -25.11 -1.65
C ILE A 37 -15.23 -24.81 -1.92
N LYS A 38 -15.62 -23.54 -1.93
CA LYS A 38 -17.00 -23.11 -2.23
C LYS A 38 -17.40 -23.42 -3.67
N GLU A 39 -16.45 -23.38 -4.60
CA GLU A 39 -16.61 -23.72 -6.02
C GLU A 39 -16.50 -25.24 -6.28
N GLU A 40 -16.42 -26.05 -5.23
CA GLU A 40 -16.27 -27.52 -5.30
C GLU A 40 -15.01 -28.00 -6.03
N ARG A 41 -13.99 -27.12 -6.18
CA ARG A 41 -12.69 -27.43 -6.78
C ARG A 41 -11.75 -28.16 -5.81
N VAL A 42 -12.14 -28.32 -4.55
CA VAL A 42 -11.40 -29.06 -3.53
C VAL A 42 -12.25 -30.23 -3.09
N GLN A 43 -11.71 -31.43 -3.23
CA GLN A 43 -12.35 -32.66 -2.84
C GLN A 43 -11.49 -33.42 -1.82
N VAL A 44 -12.13 -34.09 -0.89
CA VAL A 44 -11.49 -35.04 0.01
C VAL A 44 -12.12 -36.41 -0.20
N ASN A 45 -11.30 -37.40 -0.55
CA ASN A 45 -11.76 -38.75 -0.91
C ASN A 45 -12.89 -38.71 -1.96
N GLU A 46 -12.68 -37.88 -3.01
CA GLU A 46 -13.59 -37.69 -4.15
C GLU A 46 -14.95 -37.06 -3.79
N LYS A 47 -15.06 -36.41 -2.62
CA LYS A 47 -16.27 -35.72 -2.18
C LYS A 47 -15.99 -34.25 -1.90
N ALA A 48 -16.88 -33.37 -2.37
CA ALA A 48 -16.86 -31.97 -1.98
C ALA A 48 -17.14 -31.84 -0.46
N VAL A 49 -16.35 -31.03 0.22
CA VAL A 49 -16.43 -30.83 1.67
C VAL A 49 -16.42 -29.33 2.00
N LYS A 50 -16.77 -28.99 3.23
CA LYS A 50 -16.74 -27.60 3.70
C LYS A 50 -15.32 -27.20 4.17
N ALA A 51 -15.00 -25.91 4.16
CA ALA A 51 -13.70 -25.38 4.58
C ALA A 51 -13.30 -25.73 6.03
N ASN A 52 -14.28 -26.02 6.89
CA ASN A 52 -14.07 -26.43 8.27
C ASN A 52 -13.97 -27.96 8.45
N TYR A 53 -13.98 -28.73 7.36
CA TYR A 53 -13.74 -30.17 7.41
C TYR A 53 -12.42 -30.44 8.14
N LYS A 54 -12.42 -31.41 9.05
CA LYS A 54 -11.23 -31.81 9.82
C LYS A 54 -10.56 -32.99 9.12
N VAL A 55 -9.43 -32.72 8.48
CA VAL A 55 -8.69 -33.75 7.74
C VAL A 55 -8.23 -34.88 8.68
N GLN A 56 -8.22 -36.10 8.16
CA GLN A 56 -7.74 -37.29 8.86
C GLN A 56 -6.53 -37.85 8.14
N PRO A 57 -5.60 -38.51 8.85
CA PRO A 57 -4.49 -39.21 8.23
C PRO A 57 -4.99 -40.23 7.21
N GLY A 58 -4.39 -40.21 6.04
CA GLY A 58 -4.80 -41.03 4.91
C GLY A 58 -5.90 -40.47 4.01
N ASP A 59 -6.49 -39.32 4.37
CA ASP A 59 -7.37 -38.58 3.44
C ASP A 59 -6.58 -38.18 2.19
N VAL A 60 -7.18 -38.37 1.03
CA VAL A 60 -6.66 -37.89 -0.26
C VAL A 60 -7.37 -36.63 -0.62
N VAL A 61 -6.63 -35.51 -0.63
CA VAL A 61 -7.13 -34.18 -0.98
C VAL A 61 -6.74 -33.86 -2.41
N LYS A 62 -7.74 -33.60 -3.26
CA LYS A 62 -7.55 -33.13 -4.64
C LYS A 62 -7.94 -31.67 -4.74
N VAL A 63 -7.11 -30.87 -5.41
CA VAL A 63 -7.35 -29.44 -5.63
C VAL A 63 -7.17 -29.11 -7.11
N ASP A 64 -8.24 -28.63 -7.72
CA ASP A 64 -8.21 -28.09 -9.07
C ASP A 64 -8.01 -26.58 -9.00
N VAL A 65 -6.75 -26.13 -9.16
CA VAL A 65 -6.41 -24.72 -9.16
C VAL A 65 -6.81 -24.11 -10.51
N PRO A 66 -7.76 -23.16 -10.53
CA PRO A 66 -8.10 -22.49 -11.77
C PRO A 66 -6.90 -21.69 -12.26
N ASP A 67 -6.76 -21.59 -13.59
CA ASP A 67 -5.88 -20.58 -14.15
C ASP A 67 -6.27 -19.24 -13.54
N PRO A 68 -5.31 -18.36 -13.20
CA PRO A 68 -5.64 -17.02 -12.77
C PRO A 68 -6.59 -16.41 -13.81
N GLU A 69 -7.82 -16.10 -13.41
CA GLU A 69 -8.63 -15.22 -14.25
C GLU A 69 -7.80 -13.96 -14.44
N PRO A 70 -7.47 -13.57 -15.69
CA PRO A 70 -6.90 -12.27 -15.90
C PRO A 70 -7.94 -11.30 -15.34
N LEU A 71 -7.66 -10.69 -14.20
CA LEU A 71 -8.36 -9.48 -13.80
C LEU A 71 -7.98 -8.49 -14.88
N ASP A 72 -8.79 -8.40 -15.92
CA ASP A 72 -8.66 -7.36 -16.95
C ASP A 72 -8.83 -6.03 -16.24
N VAL A 73 -7.69 -5.40 -15.97
CA VAL A 73 -7.68 -4.02 -15.54
C VAL A 73 -7.94 -3.23 -16.80
N GLU A 74 -9.15 -2.72 -16.94
CA GLU A 74 -9.54 -1.93 -18.10
C GLU A 74 -8.85 -0.57 -18.09
N ALA A 75 -8.35 -0.17 -19.25
CA ALA A 75 -7.83 1.17 -19.46
C ALA A 75 -9.00 2.18 -19.43
N GLU A 76 -8.94 3.14 -18.52
CA GLU A 76 -9.97 4.19 -18.38
C GLU A 76 -9.35 5.55 -18.66
N PRO A 77 -9.75 6.25 -19.74
CA PRO A 77 -9.34 7.63 -19.97
C PRO A 77 -9.77 8.52 -18.80
N MET A 78 -8.81 9.16 -18.16
CA MET A 78 -9.05 10.12 -17.08
C MET A 78 -8.00 11.23 -17.11
N ASP A 79 -8.33 12.37 -16.53
CA ASP A 79 -7.41 13.49 -16.41
C ASP A 79 -6.39 13.21 -15.31
N LEU A 80 -5.20 12.77 -15.72
CA LEU A 80 -4.05 12.54 -14.84
C LEU A 80 -3.22 13.82 -14.77
N ASN A 81 -2.94 14.31 -13.57
CA ASN A 81 -2.01 15.40 -13.35
C ASN A 81 -0.56 14.89 -13.48
N ILE A 82 -0.12 14.70 -14.75
CA ILE A 82 1.23 14.26 -15.07
C ILE A 82 2.17 15.45 -14.88
N TYR A 83 3.11 15.30 -13.96
CA TYR A 83 4.06 16.34 -13.59
C TYR A 83 5.36 16.28 -14.42
N TYR A 84 5.76 15.08 -14.81
CA TYR A 84 6.90 14.80 -15.67
C TYR A 84 6.69 13.48 -16.40
N GLU A 85 7.15 13.40 -17.65
CA GLU A 85 7.14 12.17 -18.43
C GLU A 85 8.27 12.19 -19.47
N ASP A 86 8.94 11.04 -19.63
CA ASP A 86 9.87 10.74 -20.72
C ASP A 86 9.69 9.30 -21.21
N GLU A 87 10.70 8.71 -21.85
CA GLU A 87 10.65 7.34 -22.38
C GLU A 87 10.71 6.27 -21.28
N ASP A 88 11.24 6.60 -20.10
CA ASP A 88 11.53 5.63 -19.04
C ASP A 88 10.62 5.77 -17.83
N VAL A 89 10.30 7.00 -17.44
CA VAL A 89 9.60 7.30 -16.20
C VAL A 89 8.46 8.30 -16.40
N LEU A 90 7.45 8.17 -15.59
CA LEU A 90 6.38 9.14 -15.45
C LEU A 90 6.24 9.51 -13.97
N VAL A 91 6.09 10.79 -13.67
CA VAL A 91 5.78 11.29 -12.33
C VAL A 91 4.40 11.92 -12.35
N VAL A 92 3.51 11.39 -11.54
CA VAL A 92 2.12 11.83 -11.44
C VAL A 92 1.86 12.46 -10.08
N ASN A 93 1.11 13.56 -10.04
CA ASN A 93 0.58 14.17 -8.83
C ASN A 93 -0.83 13.62 -8.57
N LYS A 94 -0.91 12.54 -7.79
CA LYS A 94 -2.18 11.85 -7.49
C LYS A 94 -3.09 12.72 -6.62
N PRO A 95 -4.36 12.91 -6.99
CA PRO A 95 -5.32 13.59 -6.14
C PRO A 95 -5.68 12.73 -4.91
N ARG A 96 -6.21 13.38 -3.86
CA ARG A 96 -6.86 12.72 -2.74
C ARG A 96 -8.08 11.91 -3.23
N GLY A 97 -8.39 10.80 -2.58
CA GLY A 97 -9.54 9.96 -2.91
C GLY A 97 -9.29 8.92 -4.01
N MET A 98 -8.18 9.03 -4.76
CA MET A 98 -7.85 8.08 -5.82
C MET A 98 -7.03 6.89 -5.27
N VAL A 99 -7.48 5.67 -5.54
CA VAL A 99 -6.73 4.43 -5.26
C VAL A 99 -5.65 4.24 -6.30
N VAL A 100 -4.46 3.77 -5.90
CA VAL A 100 -3.32 3.61 -6.84
C VAL A 100 -3.56 2.44 -7.81
N HIS A 101 -3.96 1.27 -7.31
CA HIS A 101 -4.14 0.07 -8.13
C HIS A 101 -5.39 -0.69 -7.72
N PRO A 102 -5.99 -1.46 -8.65
CA PRO A 102 -7.17 -2.24 -8.37
C PRO A 102 -7.00 -3.17 -7.17
N ALA A 103 -8.04 -3.27 -6.37
CA ALA A 103 -8.12 -4.13 -5.21
C ALA A 103 -9.58 -4.57 -5.01
N PRO A 104 -9.87 -5.63 -4.24
CA PRO A 104 -11.24 -6.01 -3.92
C PRO A 104 -12.06 -4.82 -3.41
N GLY A 105 -13.16 -4.50 -4.11
CA GLY A 105 -14.02 -3.33 -3.84
C GLY A 105 -13.65 -2.05 -4.61
N HIS A 106 -12.54 -2.02 -5.36
CA HIS A 106 -12.11 -0.90 -6.21
C HIS A 106 -11.42 -1.45 -7.46
N LEU A 107 -12.17 -1.94 -8.43
CA LEU A 107 -11.62 -2.53 -9.67
C LEU A 107 -11.46 -1.50 -10.79
N ALA A 108 -12.12 -0.35 -10.68
CA ALA A 108 -12.18 0.72 -11.67
C ALA A 108 -11.85 2.08 -11.03
N GLY A 109 -11.55 3.09 -11.84
CA GLY A 109 -11.25 4.45 -11.39
C GLY A 109 -9.95 4.59 -10.61
N THR A 110 -9.03 3.65 -10.73
CA THR A 110 -7.73 3.71 -10.07
C THR A 110 -6.68 4.43 -10.91
N LEU A 111 -5.58 4.85 -10.30
CA LEU A 111 -4.47 5.45 -11.04
C LEU A 111 -3.97 4.51 -12.15
N VAL A 112 -3.90 3.20 -11.89
CA VAL A 112 -3.48 2.21 -12.89
C VAL A 112 -4.42 2.18 -14.09
N ASN A 113 -5.75 2.25 -13.90
CA ASN A 113 -6.70 2.33 -15.03
C ASN A 113 -6.39 3.55 -15.92
N GLY A 114 -6.11 4.71 -15.31
CA GLY A 114 -5.75 5.93 -16.05
C GLY A 114 -4.39 5.84 -16.73
N LEU A 115 -3.39 5.27 -16.07
CA LEU A 115 -2.06 5.07 -16.65
C LEU A 115 -2.10 4.13 -17.85
N MET A 116 -2.89 3.05 -17.79
CA MET A 116 -3.08 2.13 -18.92
C MET A 116 -3.77 2.78 -20.12
N ALA A 117 -4.61 3.78 -19.90
CA ALA A 117 -5.19 4.57 -20.99
C ALA A 117 -4.24 5.63 -21.55
N HIS A 118 -3.28 6.08 -20.75
CA HIS A 118 -2.31 7.12 -21.13
C HIS A 118 -1.03 6.56 -21.75
N CYS A 119 -0.53 5.41 -21.25
CA CYS A 119 0.74 4.80 -21.67
C CYS A 119 0.51 3.45 -22.34
N ASP A 120 1.14 3.24 -23.49
CA ASP A 120 1.15 1.95 -24.19
C ASP A 120 2.33 1.05 -23.75
N ASP A 121 3.28 1.60 -22.97
CA ASP A 121 4.62 1.05 -22.72
C ASP A 121 4.92 0.79 -21.22
N LEU A 122 3.92 0.69 -20.36
CA LEU A 122 4.13 0.45 -18.92
C LEU A 122 4.85 -0.88 -18.65
N SER A 123 5.79 -0.86 -17.68
CA SER A 123 6.46 -2.08 -17.23
C SER A 123 5.48 -3.13 -16.74
N GLY A 124 5.63 -4.35 -17.25
CA GLY A 124 4.82 -5.51 -16.89
C GLY A 124 5.34 -6.34 -15.70
N ILE A 125 6.47 -5.97 -15.07
CA ILE A 125 7.12 -6.78 -14.02
C ILE A 125 6.17 -7.15 -12.88
N ASN A 126 5.31 -6.21 -12.44
CA ASN A 126 4.32 -6.46 -11.38
C ASN A 126 2.99 -7.05 -11.90
N GLY A 127 2.99 -7.54 -13.13
CA GLY A 127 1.83 -8.17 -13.76
C GLY A 127 0.71 -7.18 -14.10
N VAL A 128 -0.39 -7.72 -14.61
CA VAL A 128 -1.54 -6.98 -15.14
C VAL A 128 -2.18 -6.03 -14.10
N MET A 129 -2.10 -6.37 -12.82
CA MET A 129 -2.73 -5.60 -11.75
C MET A 129 -2.00 -4.33 -11.35
N ARG A 130 -0.71 -4.21 -11.67
CA ARG A 130 0.15 -3.11 -11.20
C ARG A 130 1.22 -2.71 -12.22
N PRO A 131 0.89 -2.57 -13.50
CA PRO A 131 1.89 -2.22 -14.51
C PRO A 131 2.54 -0.89 -14.15
N GLY A 132 3.87 -0.85 -14.20
CA GLY A 132 4.66 0.34 -13.92
C GLY A 132 4.71 0.82 -12.46
N ILE A 133 3.94 0.24 -11.55
CA ILE A 133 3.87 0.70 -10.16
C ILE A 133 5.03 0.14 -9.34
N VAL A 134 5.92 1.00 -8.88
CA VAL A 134 7.07 0.64 -8.04
C VAL A 134 6.87 0.99 -6.56
N HIS A 135 6.01 1.95 -6.25
CA HIS A 135 5.59 2.30 -4.88
C HIS A 135 4.16 2.84 -4.86
N ARG A 136 3.65 3.11 -3.67
CA ARG A 136 2.28 3.56 -3.51
C ARG A 136 2.14 4.57 -2.38
N ILE A 137 1.10 5.40 -2.48
CA ILE A 137 0.56 6.23 -1.39
C ILE A 137 -0.90 5.82 -1.15
N ASP A 138 -1.43 6.16 0.03
CA ASP A 138 -2.79 5.78 0.41
C ASP A 138 -3.84 6.49 -0.46
N LYS A 139 -5.07 5.94 -0.49
CA LYS A 139 -6.21 6.52 -1.22
C LYS A 139 -6.36 8.02 -0.94
N ASP A 140 -6.40 8.39 0.35
CA ASP A 140 -6.67 9.76 0.78
C ASP A 140 -5.39 10.58 1.04
N THR A 141 -4.24 10.10 0.60
CA THR A 141 -2.98 10.86 0.51
C THR A 141 -2.82 11.37 -0.92
N SER A 142 -2.57 12.66 -1.06
CA SER A 142 -2.26 13.30 -2.34
C SER A 142 -0.76 13.40 -2.57
N GLY A 143 -0.34 13.69 -3.81
CA GLY A 143 1.03 14.01 -4.14
C GLY A 143 1.72 13.07 -5.11
N LEU A 144 3.03 13.19 -5.17
CA LEU A 144 3.86 12.62 -6.20
C LEU A 144 4.06 11.10 -6.07
N LEU A 145 3.92 10.42 -7.22
CA LEU A 145 4.29 9.03 -7.44
C LEU A 145 5.14 8.91 -8.70
N MET A 146 6.17 8.06 -8.68
CA MET A 146 6.91 7.64 -9.85
C MET A 146 6.36 6.33 -10.42
N VAL A 147 6.34 6.25 -11.73
CA VAL A 147 5.85 5.11 -12.52
C VAL A 147 6.93 4.72 -13.53
N ALA A 148 7.19 3.44 -13.67
CA ALA A 148 8.13 2.90 -14.64
C ALA A 148 7.43 2.60 -15.97
N LYS A 149 7.92 3.15 -17.08
CA LYS A 149 7.35 2.91 -18.42
C LYS A 149 7.93 1.65 -19.08
N ASN A 150 9.07 1.16 -18.61
CA ASN A 150 9.68 -0.08 -19.10
C ASN A 150 10.36 -0.85 -17.96
N ASP A 151 10.77 -2.09 -18.25
CA ASP A 151 11.28 -3.01 -17.25
C ASP A 151 12.66 -2.57 -16.71
N MET A 152 13.53 -1.97 -17.51
CA MET A 152 14.80 -1.42 -17.05
C MET A 152 14.59 -0.30 -16.02
N ALA A 153 13.67 0.62 -16.27
CA ALA A 153 13.31 1.66 -15.33
C ALA A 153 12.69 1.08 -14.06
N HIS A 154 11.85 0.05 -14.19
CA HIS A 154 11.23 -0.62 -13.06
C HIS A 154 12.28 -1.23 -12.11
N GLU A 155 13.20 -2.02 -12.64
CA GLU A 155 14.28 -2.63 -11.86
C GLU A 155 15.16 -1.58 -11.19
N SER A 156 15.55 -0.53 -11.92
CA SER A 156 16.34 0.57 -11.36
C SER A 156 15.63 1.26 -10.20
N LEU A 157 14.37 1.68 -10.37
CA LEU A 157 13.61 2.37 -9.32
C LEU A 157 13.33 1.49 -8.11
N VAL A 158 13.05 0.20 -8.31
CA VAL A 158 12.89 -0.76 -7.20
C VAL A 158 14.19 -0.92 -6.43
N ASN A 159 15.34 -1.04 -7.10
CA ASN A 159 16.65 -1.11 -6.46
C ASN A 159 16.95 0.14 -5.64
N GLN A 160 16.63 1.31 -6.14
CA GLN A 160 16.79 2.57 -5.40
C GLN A 160 15.89 2.62 -4.16
N LEU A 161 14.64 2.14 -4.25
CA LEU A 161 13.75 2.03 -3.07
C LEU A 161 14.29 1.06 -2.02
N VAL A 162 14.85 -0.08 -2.44
CA VAL A 162 15.47 -1.08 -1.55
C VAL A 162 16.72 -0.50 -0.88
N ASN A 163 17.55 0.21 -1.63
CA ASN A 163 18.77 0.86 -1.15
C ASN A 163 18.50 2.19 -0.40
N LYS A 164 17.23 2.62 -0.32
CA LYS A 164 16.79 3.84 0.38
C LYS A 164 17.40 5.12 -0.18
N THR A 165 17.72 5.16 -1.46
CA THR A 165 18.27 6.35 -2.14
C THR A 165 17.19 7.27 -2.71
N VAL A 166 15.94 6.82 -2.76
CA VAL A 166 14.79 7.64 -3.20
C VAL A 166 14.41 8.64 -2.12
N THR A 167 14.41 9.92 -2.44
CA THR A 167 13.89 10.98 -1.58
C THR A 167 12.38 11.01 -1.65
N ARG A 168 11.72 10.84 -0.49
CA ARG A 168 10.26 10.94 -0.36
C ARG A 168 9.92 11.76 0.86
N LYS A 169 9.44 13.00 0.63
CA LYS A 169 9.05 13.90 1.71
C LYS A 169 7.58 14.23 1.63
N TYR A 170 6.95 14.22 2.79
CA TYR A 170 5.53 14.41 2.98
C TYR A 170 5.29 15.56 3.94
N THR A 171 4.33 16.42 3.64
CA THR A 171 3.80 17.37 4.62
C THR A 171 2.60 16.73 5.31
N ALA A 172 2.58 16.75 6.62
CA ALA A 172 1.49 16.27 7.45
C ALA A 172 1.07 17.32 8.48
N LEU A 173 -0.24 17.40 8.74
CA LEU A 173 -0.79 18.09 9.91
C LEU A 173 -1.13 17.04 10.95
N VAL A 174 -0.62 17.18 12.16
CA VAL A 174 -0.84 16.26 13.28
C VAL A 174 -1.52 16.95 14.44
N HIS A 175 -2.30 16.20 15.22
CA HIS A 175 -2.86 16.66 16.48
C HIS A 175 -1.78 16.82 17.54
N GLY A 176 -1.90 17.88 18.34
CA GLY A 176 -1.02 18.17 19.45
C GLY A 176 0.23 18.95 19.05
N ILE A 177 0.95 19.41 20.07
CA ILE A 177 2.17 20.22 19.92
C ILE A 177 3.38 19.34 20.13
N ILE A 178 4.12 19.06 19.07
CA ILE A 178 5.37 18.28 19.16
C ILE A 178 6.44 19.19 19.81
N PRO A 179 7.03 18.78 20.95
CA PRO A 179 7.96 19.64 21.69
C PRO A 179 9.34 19.76 21.04
N HIS A 180 9.74 18.77 20.23
CA HIS A 180 11.05 18.73 19.59
C HIS A 180 10.94 19.14 18.12
N ASP A 181 11.98 19.84 17.60
CA ASP A 181 11.95 20.34 16.22
C ASP A 181 12.16 19.25 15.17
N HIS A 182 12.80 18.14 15.54
CA HIS A 182 13.01 17.00 14.66
C HIS A 182 13.09 15.70 15.45
N GLY A 183 12.89 14.59 14.76
CA GLY A 183 13.02 13.26 15.36
C GLY A 183 13.03 12.13 14.33
N THR A 184 13.38 10.95 14.82
CA THR A 184 13.36 9.72 14.05
C THR A 184 12.51 8.67 14.76
N ILE A 185 11.58 8.07 14.02
CA ILE A 185 10.76 6.97 14.50
C ILE A 185 11.26 5.70 13.80
N ASP A 186 12.00 4.88 14.54
CA ASP A 186 12.47 3.56 14.10
C ASP A 186 11.67 2.51 14.87
N ALA A 187 10.56 2.09 14.26
CA ALA A 187 9.62 1.18 14.89
C ALA A 187 8.98 0.24 13.86
N PRO A 188 9.08 -1.10 14.02
CA PRO A 188 8.58 -2.04 13.03
C PRO A 188 7.06 -2.02 12.94
N ILE A 189 6.54 -2.08 11.71
CA ILE A 189 5.11 -2.03 11.40
C ILE A 189 4.61 -3.38 10.90
N GLY A 190 3.53 -3.86 11.48
CA GLY A 190 2.82 -5.08 11.09
C GLY A 190 1.31 -4.90 11.10
N ARG A 191 0.57 -5.95 10.71
CA ARG A 191 -0.89 -5.92 10.78
C ARG A 191 -1.36 -5.96 12.22
N ASP A 192 -2.38 -5.17 12.52
CA ASP A 192 -3.05 -5.22 13.83
C ASP A 192 -3.78 -6.56 13.99
N LYS A 193 -3.59 -7.21 15.16
CA LYS A 193 -4.23 -8.50 15.47
C LYS A 193 -5.75 -8.39 15.65
N LYS A 194 -6.24 -7.23 16.09
CA LYS A 194 -7.65 -6.98 16.37
C LYS A 194 -8.41 -6.45 15.15
N ASP A 195 -7.75 -5.61 14.36
CA ASP A 195 -8.30 -5.06 13.12
C ASP A 195 -7.37 -5.34 11.94
N ARG A 196 -7.71 -6.38 11.15
CA ARG A 196 -6.92 -6.80 9.99
C ARG A 196 -6.79 -5.75 8.87
N GLN A 197 -7.62 -4.70 8.90
CA GLN A 197 -7.53 -3.59 7.95
C GLN A 197 -6.58 -2.49 8.44
N SER A 198 -6.14 -2.56 9.69
CA SER A 198 -5.21 -1.61 10.30
C SER A 198 -3.79 -2.16 10.41
N MET A 199 -2.85 -1.22 10.45
CA MET A 199 -1.45 -1.48 10.74
C MET A 199 -1.12 -0.93 12.13
N THR A 200 -0.11 -1.50 12.78
CA THR A 200 0.34 -1.06 14.10
C THR A 200 1.85 -1.24 14.25
N VAL A 201 2.44 -0.49 15.18
CA VAL A 201 3.81 -0.78 15.61
C VAL A 201 3.80 -2.08 16.40
N THR A 202 4.57 -3.07 15.95
CA THR A 202 4.67 -4.38 16.59
C THR A 202 5.99 -5.04 16.27
N ARG A 203 6.57 -5.72 17.25
CA ARG A 203 7.77 -6.55 17.04
C ARG A 203 7.42 -7.94 16.49
N GLU A 204 6.22 -8.42 16.76
CA GLU A 204 5.72 -9.68 16.22
C GLU A 204 5.27 -9.49 14.77
N ASN A 205 5.95 -10.12 13.81
CA ASN A 205 5.68 -10.01 12.37
C ASN A 205 5.71 -8.57 11.81
N GLY A 206 6.33 -7.64 12.56
CA GLY A 206 6.57 -6.27 12.10
C GLY A 206 7.74 -6.23 11.13
N LYS A 207 7.59 -5.47 10.04
CA LYS A 207 8.66 -5.16 9.09
C LYS A 207 9.34 -3.87 9.51
N HIS A 208 10.68 -3.84 9.47
CA HIS A 208 11.48 -2.64 9.75
C HIS A 208 10.91 -1.41 9.02
N ALA A 209 10.75 -0.32 9.75
CA ALA A 209 10.17 0.92 9.26
C ALA A 209 10.81 2.12 9.96
N VAL A 210 11.28 3.10 9.17
CA VAL A 210 11.93 4.31 9.65
C VAL A 210 11.31 5.54 8.98
N THR A 211 10.90 6.49 9.81
CA THR A 211 10.38 7.81 9.42
C THR A 211 11.15 8.90 10.17
N HIS A 212 11.75 9.83 9.43
CA HIS A 212 12.29 11.06 10.01
C HIS A 212 11.25 12.16 9.93
N PHE A 213 11.19 13.05 10.90
CA PHE A 213 10.31 14.21 10.83
C PHE A 213 11.03 15.47 11.28
N GLU A 214 10.60 16.59 10.72
CA GLU A 214 11.00 17.95 11.08
C GLU A 214 9.74 18.80 11.26
N VAL A 215 9.64 19.52 12.38
CA VAL A 215 8.54 20.44 12.65
C VAL A 215 8.73 21.70 11.82
N LYS A 216 7.69 22.08 11.07
CA LYS A 216 7.69 23.29 10.23
C LYS A 216 6.92 24.44 10.88
N GLU A 217 5.80 24.14 11.55
CA GLU A 217 4.95 25.16 12.17
C GLU A 217 4.16 24.53 13.33
N ARG A 218 3.94 25.30 14.41
CA ARG A 218 3.12 24.89 15.55
C ARG A 218 1.93 25.83 15.69
N PHE A 219 0.75 25.27 15.90
CA PHE A 219 -0.48 25.96 16.24
C PHE A 219 -0.89 25.62 17.68
N GLU A 220 -2.03 26.13 18.14
CA GLU A 220 -2.52 25.86 19.50
C GLU A 220 -2.73 24.36 19.77
N ASP A 221 -3.36 23.65 18.83
CA ASP A 221 -3.73 22.22 18.97
C ASP A 221 -3.10 21.31 17.90
N PHE A 222 -2.28 21.86 16.99
CA PHE A 222 -1.74 21.12 15.85
C PHE A 222 -0.28 21.45 15.59
N THR A 223 0.40 20.54 14.89
CA THR A 223 1.75 20.75 14.39
C THR A 223 1.83 20.35 12.91
N VAL A 224 2.44 21.19 12.08
CA VAL A 224 2.84 20.82 10.71
C VAL A 224 4.23 20.20 10.76
N VAL A 225 4.35 19.01 10.20
CA VAL A 225 5.63 18.31 10.08
C VAL A 225 5.94 17.95 8.63
N GLU A 226 7.21 18.00 8.27
CA GLU A 226 7.74 17.34 7.09
C GLU A 226 8.25 15.95 7.50
N CYS A 227 7.73 14.89 6.90
CA CYS A 227 8.17 13.52 7.13
C CYS A 227 9.01 13.03 5.96
N GLN A 228 10.19 12.47 6.21
CA GLN A 228 11.02 11.82 5.20
C GLN A 228 11.10 10.32 5.47
N LEU A 229 10.83 9.52 4.44
CA LEU A 229 10.78 8.07 4.53
C LEU A 229 12.08 7.41 4.09
N GLU A 230 12.65 6.51 4.93
CA GLU A 230 13.62 5.51 4.47
C GLU A 230 12.91 4.27 3.92
N THR A 231 11.83 3.87 4.53
CA THR A 231 11.01 2.70 4.18
C THR A 231 9.61 3.15 3.76
N GLY A 232 8.86 2.29 3.07
CA GLY A 232 7.50 2.60 2.60
C GLY A 232 6.50 1.52 2.99
N ARG A 233 6.25 1.31 4.30
CA ARG A 233 5.24 0.34 4.76
C ARG A 233 3.84 0.93 4.65
N THR A 234 2.85 0.06 4.51
CA THR A 234 1.44 0.47 4.47
C THR A 234 1.09 1.35 5.66
N HIS A 235 0.49 2.52 5.40
CA HIS A 235 0.10 3.52 6.38
C HIS A 235 1.26 4.04 7.29
N GLN A 236 2.52 3.94 6.86
CA GLN A 236 3.68 4.13 7.74
C GLN A 236 3.67 5.45 8.51
N ILE A 237 3.54 6.60 7.85
CA ILE A 237 3.53 7.90 8.53
C ILE A 237 2.36 7.98 9.52
N ARG A 238 1.18 7.54 9.12
CA ARG A 238 -0.05 7.55 9.93
C ARG A 238 0.11 6.73 11.21
N VAL A 239 0.68 5.53 11.09
CA VAL A 239 0.95 4.62 12.22
C VAL A 239 2.06 5.15 13.11
N HIS A 240 3.17 5.63 12.55
CA HIS A 240 4.30 6.16 13.29
C HIS A 240 3.94 7.42 14.08
N MET A 241 3.22 8.37 13.47
CA MET A 241 2.81 9.58 14.16
C MET A 241 1.81 9.27 15.29
N LYS A 242 0.87 8.35 15.07
CA LYS A 242 -0.01 7.85 16.14
C LYS A 242 0.80 7.20 17.27
N TYR A 243 1.80 6.39 16.93
CA TYR A 243 2.63 5.67 17.90
C TYR A 243 3.37 6.62 18.86
N ILE A 244 3.85 7.77 18.36
CA ILE A 244 4.49 8.79 19.20
C ILE A 244 3.50 9.75 19.84
N GLY A 245 2.17 9.55 19.70
CA GLY A 245 1.12 10.33 20.35
C GLY A 245 0.61 11.55 19.57
N PHE A 246 1.02 11.72 18.32
CA PHE A 246 0.64 12.85 17.46
C PHE A 246 -0.04 12.34 16.16
N PRO A 247 -1.25 11.75 16.23
CA PRO A 247 -1.92 11.21 15.05
C PRO A 247 -2.25 12.31 14.04
N LEU A 248 -2.35 11.95 12.76
CA LEU A 248 -2.66 12.88 11.70
C LEU A 248 -4.07 13.46 11.85
N ALA A 249 -4.21 14.74 11.58
CA ALA A 249 -5.48 15.43 11.51
C ALA A 249 -6.33 14.86 10.36
N GLY A 250 -7.64 14.72 10.59
CA GLY A 250 -8.58 14.17 9.60
C GLY A 250 -8.49 12.66 9.36
N ASP A 251 -7.53 11.95 9.98
CA ASP A 251 -7.36 10.51 9.75
C ASP A 251 -8.51 9.69 10.36
N PRO A 252 -9.36 9.04 9.52
CA PRO A 252 -10.53 8.32 10.01
C PRO A 252 -10.19 7.01 10.72
N LYS A 253 -8.96 6.49 10.50
CA LYS A 253 -8.55 5.17 11.01
C LYS A 253 -7.63 5.29 12.23
N TYR A 254 -6.69 6.22 12.21
CA TYR A 254 -5.65 6.37 13.23
C TYR A 254 -5.79 7.64 14.06
N GLY A 255 -6.60 8.59 13.61
CA GLY A 255 -6.89 9.83 14.32
C GLY A 255 -7.76 9.64 15.56
N PRO A 256 -7.90 10.68 16.40
CA PRO A 256 -8.84 10.68 17.50
C PRO A 256 -10.30 10.69 16.99
N LYS A 257 -11.24 10.22 17.81
CA LYS A 257 -12.67 10.19 17.44
C LYS A 257 -13.23 11.56 17.06
N LYS A 258 -12.72 12.63 17.66
CA LYS A 258 -13.06 14.02 17.36
C LYS A 258 -11.88 14.65 16.61
N THR A 259 -11.65 14.23 15.40
CA THR A 259 -10.71 14.88 14.48
C THR A 259 -11.41 15.91 13.60
N ILE A 260 -10.63 16.76 12.92
CA ILE A 260 -11.17 17.71 11.94
C ILE A 260 -11.80 16.94 10.76
N ASP A 261 -12.82 17.53 10.15
CA ASP A 261 -13.40 17.01 8.90
C ASP A 261 -12.52 17.46 7.72
N PHE A 262 -11.77 16.53 7.15
CA PHE A 262 -10.81 16.78 6.07
C PHE A 262 -10.91 15.75 4.94
N ASN A 263 -11.95 14.91 4.91
CA ASN A 263 -12.11 13.83 3.93
C ASN A 263 -10.89 12.89 3.85
N GLY A 264 -10.34 12.51 5.00
CA GLY A 264 -9.15 11.66 5.10
C GLY A 264 -7.99 12.34 5.85
N GLN A 265 -6.84 11.70 5.89
CA GLN A 265 -5.65 12.21 6.57
C GLN A 265 -5.06 13.45 5.88
N ALA A 266 -4.71 14.46 6.65
CA ALA A 266 -3.99 15.65 6.17
C ALA A 266 -2.52 15.27 5.90
N LEU A 267 -2.27 14.65 4.75
CA LEU A 267 -0.98 14.11 4.31
C LEU A 267 -0.79 14.32 2.80
N HIS A 268 0.35 14.88 2.43
CA HIS A 268 0.68 15.19 1.05
C HIS A 268 2.13 14.83 0.72
N ALA A 269 2.34 14.00 -0.31
CA ALA A 269 3.65 13.64 -0.84
C ALA A 269 4.20 14.77 -1.73
N GLY A 270 4.81 15.78 -1.12
CA GLY A 270 5.19 17.02 -1.78
C GLY A 270 6.51 16.97 -2.53
N VAL A 271 7.44 16.06 -2.16
CA VAL A 271 8.77 15.94 -2.77
C VAL A 271 9.07 14.50 -3.11
N LEU A 272 9.53 14.29 -4.34
CA LEU A 272 10.01 13.00 -4.84
C LEU A 272 11.31 13.19 -5.62
N GLY A 273 12.38 12.49 -5.21
CA GLY A 273 13.67 12.53 -5.88
C GLY A 273 14.27 11.13 -6.04
N PHE A 274 14.88 10.89 -7.19
CA PHE A 274 15.51 9.62 -7.53
C PHE A 274 16.59 9.82 -8.60
N ASP A 275 17.47 8.84 -8.75
CA ASP A 275 18.41 8.82 -9.88
C ASP A 275 17.65 8.32 -11.11
N HIS A 276 17.72 9.10 -12.21
CA HIS A 276 17.03 8.75 -13.44
C HIS A 276 17.55 7.41 -13.99
N PRO A 277 16.68 6.42 -14.29
CA PRO A 277 17.09 5.06 -14.62
C PRO A 277 18.08 4.94 -15.77
N ARG A 278 17.98 5.80 -16.79
CA ARG A 278 18.84 5.77 -17.98
C ARG A 278 20.10 6.61 -17.81
N THR A 279 19.97 7.83 -17.29
CA THR A 279 21.09 8.78 -17.25
C THR A 279 21.90 8.67 -15.96
N GLY A 280 21.33 8.13 -14.88
CA GLY A 280 21.93 8.11 -13.55
C GLY A 280 21.98 9.48 -12.86
N GLU A 281 21.46 10.53 -13.47
CA GLU A 281 21.40 11.86 -12.87
C GLU A 281 20.29 11.94 -11.84
N TYR A 282 20.57 12.55 -10.71
CA TYR A 282 19.54 12.80 -9.69
C TYR A 282 18.55 13.86 -10.17
N VAL A 283 17.27 13.50 -10.13
CA VAL A 283 16.15 14.38 -10.43
C VAL A 283 15.23 14.51 -9.23
N GLU A 284 14.74 15.71 -8.97
CA GLU A 284 13.84 16.00 -7.85
C GLU A 284 12.64 16.83 -8.31
N PHE A 285 11.46 16.38 -7.92
CA PHE A 285 10.19 17.02 -8.23
C PHE A 285 9.53 17.52 -6.96
N LYS A 286 8.94 18.72 -7.01
CA LYS A 286 8.24 19.35 -5.90
C LYS A 286 6.89 19.86 -6.37
N VAL A 287 5.84 19.54 -5.64
CA VAL A 287 4.50 20.06 -5.89
C VAL A 287 4.01 20.84 -4.67
N PRO A 288 3.27 21.95 -4.88
CA PRO A 288 2.67 22.68 -3.78
C PRO A 288 1.63 21.85 -3.06
N LEU A 289 1.28 22.27 -1.84
CA LEU A 289 0.14 21.69 -1.12
C LEU A 289 -1.13 21.82 -1.94
N PRO A 290 -1.99 20.78 -1.95
CA PRO A 290 -3.29 20.88 -2.58
C PRO A 290 -4.16 21.94 -1.89
N GLU A 291 -5.10 22.50 -2.62
CA GLU A 291 -5.93 23.64 -2.20
C GLU A 291 -6.64 23.37 -0.86
N ASP A 292 -7.17 22.18 -0.65
CA ASP A 292 -7.83 21.77 0.58
C ASP A 292 -6.90 21.86 1.80
N MET A 293 -5.67 21.37 1.66
CA MET A 293 -4.68 21.40 2.73
C MET A 293 -4.12 22.81 2.96
N LYS A 294 -3.92 23.58 1.89
CA LYS A 294 -3.52 24.97 1.98
C LYS A 294 -4.55 25.79 2.74
N ASN A 295 -5.83 25.69 2.36
CA ASN A 295 -6.93 26.39 3.03
C ASN A 295 -7.05 25.98 4.51
N LEU A 296 -6.84 24.70 4.83
CA LEU A 296 -6.82 24.25 6.21
C LEU A 296 -5.74 24.95 7.03
N LEU A 297 -4.50 25.01 6.52
CA LEU A 297 -3.40 25.66 7.21
C LEU A 297 -3.59 27.19 7.32
N ASP A 298 -4.11 27.83 6.28
CA ASP A 298 -4.39 29.28 6.29
C ASP A 298 -5.49 29.61 7.31
N ASN A 299 -6.51 28.77 7.46
CA ASN A 299 -7.53 28.92 8.50
C ASN A 299 -6.94 28.79 9.92
N LEU A 300 -6.01 27.85 10.12
CA LEU A 300 -5.33 27.71 11.41
C LEU A 300 -4.46 28.92 11.74
N ARG A 301 -3.78 29.52 10.74
CA ARG A 301 -2.97 30.74 10.91
C ARG A 301 -3.81 31.96 11.23
N ASN A 302 -5.00 32.08 10.65
CA ASN A 302 -5.89 33.22 10.83
C ASN A 302 -6.71 33.18 12.13
N ASN A 303 -6.80 32.03 12.78
CA ASN A 303 -7.52 31.85 14.05
C ASN A 303 -6.58 31.97 15.28
N HIS A 304 -5.35 32.42 15.07
CA HIS A 304 -4.35 32.72 16.10
C HIS A 304 -4.26 34.23 16.36
#